data_e29cebadc8ecd0d578411983ca696e68
#
_entry.id   e29cebadc8ecd0d578411983ca696e68
#
_cell.length_a   1.000
_cell.length_b   1.000
_cell.length_c   1.000
_cell.angle_alpha   90.00
_cell.angle_beta   90.00
_cell.angle_gamma   90.00
#
_symmetry.space_group_name_H-M   'P 1'
#
loop_
_entity.id
_entity.type
_entity.pdbx_description
1 polymer ?
#
loop_
_entity_poly.entity_id
_entity_poly.type
_entity_poly.pdbx_seq_one_letter_code
_entity_poly.pdbx_strand_id
1 'polypeptide(L)'
;SRGLGDVYKRQTYELPDPFVVIATQNPIGSIGTQKLPESQLDRFMIKLSMGYPQIEDEVAIMKSRLENGKNTQFSACVLEKGDIEGIREEVAGIYVDDSIYEYVAKIAAKTRSRENIIQGVSPRGSIAVIAMAKAEAFLRGNNYVLPSDIKNIAVETFAHRIVTNVNGAAGTEAARKEVTEILRNVPVPEMNK
;
A
#
# COMPACT_ATOMS: atom_id res chain seq x y z
N SER A 1 -16.87 -6.31 -7.29
CA SER A 1 -16.99 -5.64 -6.01
C SER A 1 -18.47 -5.52 -5.62
N ARG A 2 -18.93 -6.38 -4.75
CA ARG A 2 -20.28 -6.24 -4.16
C ARG A 2 -20.16 -5.27 -3.01
N GLY A 3 -21.03 -4.25 -2.98
CA GLY A 3 -21.02 -3.14 -2.06
C GLY A 3 -20.78 -3.54 -0.59
N LEU A 4 -19.79 -2.91 0.01
CA LEU A 4 -19.60 -2.93 1.45
C LEU A 4 -20.73 -2.10 2.06
N GLY A 5 -21.83 -2.76 2.41
CA GLY A 5 -22.87 -2.15 3.22
C GLY A 5 -22.58 -2.39 4.69
N ASP A 6 -22.68 -1.37 5.50
CA ASP A 6 -22.71 -1.54 6.95
C ASP A 6 -24.12 -1.95 7.37
N VAL A 7 -24.24 -3.06 8.12
CA VAL A 7 -25.53 -3.57 8.57
C VAL A 7 -25.81 -3.06 9.98
N TYR A 8 -26.39 -1.89 10.08
CA TYR A 8 -26.99 -1.42 11.30
C TYR A 8 -28.52 -1.65 11.26
N LYS A 9 -29.06 -2.44 12.18
CA LYS A 9 -30.51 -2.76 12.28
C LYS A 9 -31.14 -3.35 11.01
N ARG A 10 -30.45 -4.26 10.29
CA ARG A 10 -30.94 -4.93 9.06
C ARG A 10 -31.17 -3.99 7.85
N GLN A 11 -30.63 -2.78 7.86
CA GLN A 11 -30.65 -1.88 6.71
C GLN A 11 -29.28 -1.90 6.04
N THR A 12 -29.26 -2.06 4.71
CA THR A 12 -28.05 -1.93 3.89
C THR A 12 -27.98 -0.52 3.36
N TYR A 13 -26.88 0.18 3.64
CA TYR A 13 -26.62 1.49 3.07
C TYR A 13 -25.66 1.34 1.91
N GLU A 14 -25.98 1.96 0.77
CA GLU A 14 -25.05 2.03 -0.36
C GLU A 14 -23.95 3.05 -0.02
N LEU A 15 -22.71 2.62 -0.22
CA LEU A 15 -21.55 3.50 -0.07
C LEU A 15 -21.32 4.26 -1.39
N PRO A 16 -20.86 5.51 -1.33
CA PRO A 16 -20.50 6.26 -2.54
C PRO A 16 -19.38 5.57 -3.30
N ASP A 17 -19.40 5.64 -4.63
CA ASP A 17 -18.29 5.21 -5.48
C ASP A 17 -17.54 6.46 -6.01
N PRO A 18 -16.24 6.55 -5.88
CA PRO A 18 -15.33 5.63 -5.20
C PRO A 18 -15.39 5.73 -3.66
N PHE A 19 -15.26 4.58 -2.98
CA PHE A 19 -15.12 4.50 -1.53
C PHE A 19 -13.70 4.10 -1.16
N VAL A 20 -12.99 4.97 -0.45
CA VAL A 20 -11.60 4.77 -0.03
C VAL A 20 -11.51 4.78 1.48
N VAL A 21 -10.83 3.78 2.05
CA VAL A 21 -10.57 3.68 3.49
C VAL A 21 -9.11 4.04 3.77
N ILE A 22 -8.91 5.08 4.56
CA ILE A 22 -7.60 5.49 5.06
C ILE A 22 -7.62 5.30 6.59
N ALA A 23 -6.68 4.49 7.10
CA ALA A 23 -6.53 4.27 8.53
C ALA A 23 -5.15 4.74 9.00
N THR A 24 -5.10 5.38 10.16
CA THR A 24 -3.86 5.77 10.81
C THR A 24 -3.64 4.97 12.07
N GLN A 25 -2.40 4.57 12.31
CA GLN A 25 -1.99 3.91 13.56
C GLN A 25 -0.79 4.64 14.14
N ASN A 26 -0.82 4.88 15.45
CA ASN A 26 0.38 5.34 16.15
C ASN A 26 1.28 4.11 16.40
N PRO A 27 2.55 4.09 15.94
CA PRO A 27 3.47 2.99 16.16
C PRO A 27 3.87 2.84 17.63
N ILE A 28 3.87 3.95 18.38
CA ILE A 28 4.12 3.95 19.83
C ILE A 28 2.79 3.63 20.49
N GLY A 29 2.67 2.39 20.99
CA GLY A 29 1.46 1.91 21.64
C GLY A 29 1.07 2.80 22.82
N SER A 30 0.04 3.62 22.66
CA SER A 30 -0.65 4.22 23.79
C SER A 30 -1.45 3.13 24.50
N ILE A 31 -1.41 3.13 25.83
CA ILE A 31 -2.24 2.26 26.67
C ILE A 31 -3.68 2.47 26.26
N GLY A 32 -4.32 1.44 25.65
CA GLY A 32 -5.73 1.48 25.20
C GLY A 32 -5.97 1.45 23.69
N THR A 33 -4.95 1.55 22.84
CA THR A 33 -5.11 1.35 21.40
C THR A 33 -4.71 -0.06 20.97
N GLN A 34 -5.69 -0.86 20.57
CA GLN A 34 -5.44 -2.19 20.03
C GLN A 34 -4.94 -2.07 18.57
N LYS A 35 -3.79 -2.70 18.27
CA LYS A 35 -3.32 -2.80 16.88
C LYS A 35 -4.33 -3.56 16.04
N LEU A 36 -4.48 -3.16 14.77
CA LEU A 36 -5.28 -3.94 13.83
C LEU A 36 -4.71 -5.36 13.72
N PRO A 37 -5.56 -6.40 13.80
CA PRO A 37 -5.13 -7.78 13.55
C PRO A 37 -4.52 -7.94 12.16
N GLU A 38 -3.58 -8.86 12.01
CA GLU A 38 -2.90 -9.14 10.74
C GLU A 38 -3.89 -9.45 9.60
N SER A 39 -4.96 -10.18 9.90
CA SER A 39 -6.03 -10.49 8.95
C SER A 39 -6.80 -9.26 8.46
N GLN A 40 -6.81 -8.17 9.20
CA GLN A 40 -7.36 -6.89 8.79
C GLN A 40 -6.33 -6.06 8.02
N LEU A 41 -5.06 -6.10 8.45
CA LEU A 41 -3.96 -5.44 7.73
C LEU A 41 -3.79 -5.97 6.31
N ASP A 42 -3.95 -7.28 6.08
CA ASP A 42 -3.88 -7.89 4.74
C ASP A 42 -4.93 -7.32 3.75
N ARG A 43 -5.99 -6.69 4.25
CA ARG A 43 -7.02 -6.06 3.41
C ARG A 43 -6.65 -4.68 2.90
N PHE A 44 -5.72 -3.98 3.56
CA PHE A 44 -5.23 -2.68 3.09
C PHE A 44 -4.30 -2.87 1.90
N MET A 45 -4.45 -2.05 0.89
CA MET A 45 -3.67 -2.16 -0.34
C MET A 45 -2.19 -1.87 -0.10
N ILE A 46 -1.89 -0.79 0.62
CA ILE A 46 -0.54 -0.36 0.98
C ILE A 46 -0.46 0.06 2.44
N LYS A 47 0.74 0.05 3.00
CA LYS A 47 1.06 0.64 4.30
C LYS A 47 2.26 1.55 4.16
N LEU A 48 2.06 2.83 4.46
CA LEU A 48 3.08 3.86 4.43
C LEU A 48 3.55 4.21 5.84
N SER A 49 4.80 4.63 5.96
CA SER A 49 5.34 5.24 7.17
C SER A 49 5.75 6.68 6.85
N MET A 50 5.23 7.63 7.62
CA MET A 50 5.54 9.05 7.40
C MET A 50 6.85 9.49 8.05
N GLY A 51 7.34 8.73 9.05
CA GLY A 51 8.52 9.15 9.82
C GLY A 51 8.28 10.43 10.63
N TYR A 52 9.37 11.07 11.04
CA TYR A 52 9.34 12.40 11.65
C TYR A 52 9.62 13.48 10.60
N PRO A 53 9.08 14.70 10.77
CA PRO A 53 9.39 15.82 9.89
C PRO A 53 10.88 16.21 10.02
N GLN A 54 11.43 16.87 9.01
CA GLN A 54 12.72 17.52 9.11
C GLN A 54 12.60 18.76 10.05
N ILE A 55 13.74 19.25 10.52
CA ILE A 55 13.76 20.36 11.51
C ILE A 55 13.01 21.58 10.98
N GLU A 56 13.21 21.91 9.71
CA GLU A 56 12.59 23.06 9.04
C GLU A 56 11.07 22.90 8.97
N ASP A 57 10.59 21.69 8.66
CA ASP A 57 9.16 21.38 8.60
C ASP A 57 8.53 21.40 9.99
N GLU A 58 9.24 20.90 11.02
CA GLU A 58 8.77 20.92 12.39
C GLU A 58 8.62 22.39 12.90
N VAL A 59 9.57 23.25 12.57
CA VAL A 59 9.49 24.69 12.85
C VAL A 59 8.27 25.32 12.14
N ALA A 60 8.05 24.97 10.87
CA ALA A 60 6.91 25.47 10.12
C ALA A 60 5.57 25.01 10.73
N ILE A 61 5.48 23.74 11.15
CA ILE A 61 4.30 23.19 11.84
C ILE A 61 4.03 23.97 13.14
N MET A 62 5.07 24.18 13.96
CA MET A 62 4.93 24.93 15.23
C MET A 62 4.43 26.35 15.00
N LYS A 63 5.03 27.10 14.05
CA LYS A 63 4.60 28.46 13.71
C LYS A 63 3.16 28.48 13.20
N SER A 64 2.82 27.63 12.24
CA SER A 64 1.47 27.56 11.69
C SER A 64 0.39 27.27 12.73
N ARG A 65 0.70 26.40 13.71
CA ARG A 65 -0.24 26.06 14.79
C ARG A 65 -0.41 27.15 15.83
N LEU A 66 0.66 27.86 16.16
CA LEU A 66 0.64 28.91 17.17
C LEU A 66 0.11 30.25 16.62
N GLU A 67 0.44 30.60 15.36
CA GLU A 67 0.07 31.88 14.76
C GLU A 67 -1.35 31.84 14.15
N ASN A 68 -1.73 30.74 13.48
CA ASN A 68 -2.98 30.65 12.70
C ASN A 68 -4.14 29.96 13.43
N GLY A 69 -3.95 29.51 14.67
CA GLY A 69 -5.00 28.82 15.42
C GLY A 69 -5.52 27.58 14.68
N LYS A 70 -6.86 27.40 14.68
CA LYS A 70 -7.49 26.21 14.07
C LYS A 70 -7.69 26.28 12.55
N ASN A 71 -7.21 27.32 11.88
CA ASN A 71 -7.37 27.47 10.43
C ASN A 71 -6.37 26.57 9.68
N THR A 72 -6.69 25.30 9.57
CA THR A 72 -6.07 24.40 8.59
C THR A 72 -6.63 24.82 7.23
N GLN A 73 -5.87 25.52 6.41
CA GLN A 73 -6.21 25.67 5.00
C GLN A 73 -6.15 24.29 4.36
N PHE A 74 -7.31 23.74 4.03
CA PHE A 74 -7.37 22.54 3.19
C PHE A 74 -6.89 22.92 1.79
N SER A 75 -6.08 22.08 1.18
CA SER A 75 -5.73 22.21 -0.23
C SER A 75 -7.01 22.34 -1.06
N ALA A 76 -6.95 23.15 -2.12
CA ALA A 76 -8.04 23.22 -3.07
C ALA A 76 -8.31 21.83 -3.66
N CYS A 77 -9.56 21.52 -3.96
CA CYS A 77 -9.92 20.30 -4.67
C CYS A 77 -9.28 20.36 -6.07
N VAL A 78 -8.44 19.37 -6.38
CA VAL A 78 -7.69 19.31 -7.65
C VAL A 78 -8.37 18.36 -8.64
N LEU A 79 -9.16 17.40 -8.13
CA LEU A 79 -9.86 16.38 -8.92
C LEU A 79 -11.35 16.46 -8.64
N GLU A 80 -12.16 16.39 -9.69
CA GLU A 80 -13.60 16.24 -9.59
C GLU A 80 -13.97 14.73 -9.50
N LYS A 81 -15.22 14.45 -9.16
CA LYS A 81 -15.69 13.06 -9.01
C LYS A 81 -15.46 12.22 -10.28
N GLY A 82 -15.73 12.77 -11.46
CA GLY A 82 -15.57 12.08 -12.75
C GLY A 82 -14.11 11.79 -13.11
N ASP A 83 -13.16 12.60 -12.64
CA ASP A 83 -11.74 12.42 -12.92
C ASP A 83 -11.21 11.11 -12.33
N ILE A 84 -11.63 10.78 -11.11
CA ILE A 84 -11.19 9.54 -10.42
C ILE A 84 -11.75 8.30 -11.13
N GLU A 85 -12.97 8.37 -11.63
CA GLU A 85 -13.59 7.29 -12.41
C GLU A 85 -12.81 7.07 -13.72
N GLY A 86 -12.51 8.14 -14.46
CA GLY A 86 -11.69 8.08 -15.68
C GLY A 86 -10.29 7.52 -15.43
N ILE A 87 -9.60 8.00 -14.39
CA ILE A 87 -8.28 7.48 -14.00
C ILE A 87 -8.35 5.97 -13.68
N ARG A 88 -9.38 5.50 -12.99
CA ARG A 88 -9.56 4.07 -12.68
C ARG A 88 -9.74 3.24 -13.94
N GLU A 89 -10.47 3.73 -14.94
CA GLU A 89 -10.65 3.05 -16.22
C GLU A 89 -9.33 2.97 -16.99
N GLU A 90 -8.58 4.06 -17.07
CA GLU A 90 -7.25 4.08 -17.70
C GLU A 90 -6.27 3.13 -17.01
N VAL A 91 -6.18 3.16 -15.67
CA VAL A 91 -5.36 2.21 -14.90
C VAL A 91 -5.79 0.77 -15.13
N ALA A 92 -7.09 0.49 -15.23
CA ALA A 92 -7.58 -0.86 -15.52
C ALA A 92 -7.11 -1.34 -16.90
N GLY A 93 -7.00 -0.45 -17.89
CA GLY A 93 -6.52 -0.72 -19.24
C GLY A 93 -5.01 -0.95 -19.38
N ILE A 94 -4.19 -0.64 -18.37
CA ILE A 94 -2.73 -0.84 -18.41
C ILE A 94 -2.41 -2.34 -18.61
N TYR A 95 -1.58 -2.62 -19.62
CA TYR A 95 -1.19 -3.98 -19.97
C TYR A 95 -0.19 -4.57 -18.96
N VAL A 96 -0.35 -5.85 -18.67
CA VAL A 96 0.58 -6.62 -17.82
C VAL A 96 0.97 -7.89 -18.55
N ASP A 97 2.24 -8.03 -18.85
CA ASP A 97 2.80 -9.21 -19.50
C ASP A 97 2.81 -10.42 -18.55
N ASP A 98 2.68 -11.63 -19.09
CA ASP A 98 2.68 -12.87 -18.31
C ASP A 98 3.97 -13.05 -17.51
N SER A 99 5.09 -12.59 -18.02
CA SER A 99 6.37 -12.60 -17.32
C SER A 99 6.37 -11.76 -16.02
N ILE A 100 5.57 -10.69 -15.98
CA ILE A 100 5.37 -9.87 -14.76
C ILE A 100 4.55 -10.64 -13.72
N TYR A 101 3.49 -11.36 -14.14
CA TYR A 101 2.73 -12.21 -13.23
C TYR A 101 3.62 -13.31 -12.64
N GLU A 102 4.46 -13.97 -13.46
CA GLU A 102 5.42 -14.96 -13.00
C GLU A 102 6.46 -14.35 -12.05
N TYR A 103 6.95 -13.14 -12.34
CA TYR A 103 7.90 -12.44 -11.49
C TYR A 103 7.32 -12.17 -10.11
N VAL A 104 6.10 -11.65 -10.04
CA VAL A 104 5.38 -11.43 -8.77
C VAL A 104 5.14 -12.75 -8.03
N ALA A 105 4.75 -13.82 -8.73
CA ALA A 105 4.56 -15.13 -8.14
C ALA A 105 5.86 -15.69 -7.53
N LYS A 106 7.01 -15.52 -8.22
CA LYS A 106 8.34 -15.90 -7.71
C LYS A 106 8.71 -15.11 -6.46
N ILE A 107 8.46 -13.79 -6.44
CA ILE A 107 8.68 -12.96 -5.24
C ILE A 107 7.80 -13.47 -4.08
N ALA A 108 6.51 -13.64 -4.30
CA ALA A 108 5.58 -14.13 -3.28
C ALA A 108 5.97 -15.52 -2.74
N ALA A 109 6.38 -16.44 -3.62
CA ALA A 109 6.87 -17.77 -3.23
C ALA A 109 8.13 -17.68 -2.34
N LYS A 110 9.06 -16.77 -2.68
CA LYS A 110 10.25 -16.53 -1.85
C LYS A 110 9.90 -16.03 -0.45
N THR A 111 8.86 -15.20 -0.29
CA THR A 111 8.43 -14.78 1.05
C THR A 111 7.94 -15.94 1.91
N ARG A 112 7.43 -17.02 1.30
CA ARG A 112 6.88 -18.21 2.00
C ARG A 112 7.94 -19.25 2.34
N SER A 113 9.15 -19.12 1.77
CA SER A 113 10.25 -20.08 1.93
C SER A 113 11.45 -19.54 2.72
N ARG A 114 11.35 -18.36 3.31
CA ARG A 114 12.40 -17.74 4.14
C ARG A 114 12.27 -18.18 5.59
N GLU A 115 13.36 -18.58 6.21
CA GLU A 115 13.42 -19.03 7.62
C GLU A 115 12.96 -17.97 8.63
N ASN A 116 13.22 -16.68 8.34
CA ASN A 116 12.85 -15.58 9.21
C ASN A 116 11.37 -15.15 9.05
N ILE A 117 10.62 -15.74 8.11
CA ILE A 117 9.24 -15.41 7.83
C ILE A 117 8.32 -16.54 8.29
N ILE A 118 7.49 -16.26 9.28
CA ILE A 118 6.47 -17.18 9.79
C ILE A 118 5.30 -17.28 8.81
N GLN A 119 4.87 -16.12 8.28
CA GLN A 119 3.79 -16.04 7.31
C GLN A 119 4.21 -15.11 6.16
N GLY A 120 4.28 -15.66 4.96
CA GLY A 120 4.56 -14.91 3.72
C GLY A 120 3.30 -14.34 3.08
N VAL A 121 3.51 -13.66 1.95
CA VAL A 121 2.46 -12.95 1.20
C VAL A 121 1.39 -13.91 0.68
N SER A 122 0.13 -13.57 0.91
CA SER A 122 -1.04 -14.27 0.38
C SER A 122 -1.28 -13.94 -1.11
N PRO A 123 -2.10 -14.72 -1.84
CA PRO A 123 -2.52 -14.36 -3.21
C PRO A 123 -3.17 -12.98 -3.30
N ARG A 124 -3.85 -12.51 -2.24
CA ARG A 124 -4.39 -11.15 -2.16
C ARG A 124 -3.29 -10.10 -2.27
N GLY A 125 -2.12 -10.31 -1.62
CA GLY A 125 -0.98 -9.43 -1.74
C GLY A 125 -0.41 -9.40 -3.16
N SER A 126 -0.34 -10.55 -3.85
CA SER A 126 0.08 -10.61 -5.25
C SER A 126 -0.85 -9.84 -6.19
N ILE A 127 -2.17 -9.92 -5.95
CA ILE A 127 -3.16 -9.13 -6.70
C ILE A 127 -2.97 -7.63 -6.41
N ALA A 128 -2.77 -7.28 -5.13
CA ALA A 128 -2.59 -5.89 -4.73
C ALA A 128 -1.34 -5.25 -5.37
N VAL A 129 -0.20 -5.97 -5.43
CA VAL A 129 1.01 -5.43 -6.04
C VAL A 129 0.87 -5.22 -7.54
N ILE A 130 0.16 -6.10 -8.26
CA ILE A 130 -0.15 -5.90 -9.68
C ILE A 130 -1.03 -4.66 -9.87
N ALA A 131 -2.08 -4.50 -9.07
CA ALA A 131 -2.95 -3.34 -9.15
C ALA A 131 -2.19 -2.03 -8.88
N MET A 132 -1.31 -2.02 -7.88
CA MET A 132 -0.45 -0.87 -7.58
C MET A 132 0.58 -0.59 -8.68
N ALA A 133 1.15 -1.63 -9.29
CA ALA A 133 2.10 -1.49 -10.38
C ALA A 133 1.45 -0.88 -11.65
N LYS A 134 0.18 -1.22 -11.92
CA LYS A 134 -0.60 -0.56 -12.99
C LYS A 134 -0.75 0.94 -12.70
N ALA A 135 -1.08 1.32 -11.46
CA ALA A 135 -1.17 2.71 -11.08
C ALA A 135 0.19 3.44 -11.16
N GLU A 136 1.28 2.78 -10.77
CA GLU A 136 2.65 3.31 -10.90
C GLU A 136 3.04 3.53 -12.37
N ALA A 137 2.72 2.57 -13.26
CA ALA A 137 2.94 2.70 -14.70
C ALA A 137 2.14 3.88 -15.28
N PHE A 138 0.86 4.00 -14.90
CA PHE A 138 0.01 5.13 -15.29
C PHE A 138 0.61 6.47 -14.88
N LEU A 139 1.04 6.62 -13.63
CA LEU A 139 1.66 7.85 -13.13
C LEU A 139 2.95 8.23 -13.88
N ARG A 140 3.62 7.26 -14.50
CA ARG A 140 4.79 7.45 -15.37
C ARG A 140 4.44 7.69 -16.82
N GLY A 141 3.17 7.69 -17.18
CA GLY A 141 2.70 7.83 -18.55
C GLY A 141 2.90 6.59 -19.42
N ASN A 142 3.07 5.41 -18.82
CA ASN A 142 3.21 4.14 -19.53
C ASN A 142 1.86 3.43 -19.63
N ASN A 143 1.65 2.71 -20.72
CA ASN A 143 0.46 1.87 -20.94
C ASN A 143 0.73 0.37 -20.65
N TYR A 144 1.88 0.04 -20.06
CA TYR A 144 2.28 -1.31 -19.65
C TYR A 144 3.12 -1.27 -18.39
N VAL A 145 3.07 -2.37 -17.62
CA VAL A 145 3.83 -2.54 -16.38
C VAL A 145 5.24 -3.01 -16.66
N LEU A 146 6.22 -2.35 -16.03
CA LEU A 146 7.62 -2.76 -16.02
C LEU A 146 7.99 -3.47 -14.70
N PRO A 147 9.04 -4.32 -14.70
CA PRO A 147 9.56 -4.89 -13.46
C PRO A 147 9.99 -3.84 -12.42
N SER A 148 10.40 -2.65 -12.86
CA SER A 148 10.72 -1.52 -12.00
C SER A 148 9.51 -1.01 -11.24
N ASP A 149 8.32 -1.02 -11.85
CA ASP A 149 7.08 -0.59 -11.20
C ASP A 149 6.74 -1.52 -10.04
N ILE A 150 6.91 -2.85 -10.24
CA ILE A 150 6.79 -3.83 -9.16
C ILE A 150 7.77 -3.53 -8.03
N LYS A 151 9.07 -3.30 -8.34
CA LYS A 151 10.10 -3.05 -7.32
C LYS A 151 9.82 -1.82 -6.49
N ASN A 152 9.29 -0.77 -7.11
CA ASN A 152 9.03 0.51 -6.45
C ASN A 152 7.94 0.41 -5.36
N ILE A 153 6.91 -0.42 -5.60
CA ILE A 153 5.74 -0.47 -4.70
C ILE A 153 5.68 -1.75 -3.85
N ALA A 154 6.54 -2.74 -4.13
CA ALA A 154 6.43 -4.06 -3.49
C ALA A 154 6.66 -4.01 -1.98
N VAL A 155 7.57 -3.18 -1.49
CA VAL A 155 7.85 -3.08 -0.05
C VAL A 155 6.62 -2.56 0.70
N GLU A 156 6.01 -1.49 0.23
CA GLU A 156 4.81 -0.88 0.81
C GLU A 156 3.57 -1.77 0.71
N THR A 157 3.56 -2.64 -0.31
CA THR A 157 2.45 -3.56 -0.56
C THR A 157 2.60 -4.88 0.21
N PHE A 158 3.82 -5.39 0.36
CA PHE A 158 4.07 -6.71 0.95
C PHE A 158 4.43 -6.70 2.42
N ALA A 159 5.22 -5.72 2.89
CA ALA A 159 5.81 -5.78 4.22
C ALA A 159 4.77 -5.89 5.35
N HIS A 160 3.63 -5.24 5.23
CA HIS A 160 2.57 -5.31 6.23
C HIS A 160 1.73 -6.59 6.23
N ARG A 161 1.97 -7.47 5.24
CA ARG A 161 1.33 -8.79 5.07
C ARG A 161 2.23 -9.94 5.51
N ILE A 162 3.48 -9.63 5.88
CA ILE A 162 4.49 -10.60 6.28
C ILE A 162 4.61 -10.59 7.79
N VAL A 163 4.55 -11.78 8.39
CA VAL A 163 4.85 -11.99 9.80
C VAL A 163 6.23 -12.60 9.92
N THR A 164 7.12 -11.92 10.63
CA THR A 164 8.47 -12.40 10.91
C THR A 164 8.56 -12.99 12.31
N ASN A 165 9.66 -13.68 12.61
CA ASN A 165 9.97 -14.17 13.95
C ASN A 165 10.31 -13.04 14.96
N VAL A 166 10.35 -11.80 14.50
CA VAL A 166 10.56 -10.60 15.34
C VAL A 166 9.24 -9.85 15.50
N ASN A 167 8.90 -9.45 16.71
CA ASN A 167 7.64 -8.79 17.03
C ASN A 167 7.73 -7.26 17.08
N GLY A 168 6.58 -6.60 16.99
CA GLY A 168 6.45 -5.16 17.18
C GLY A 168 7.01 -4.30 16.06
N ALA A 169 7.56 -3.14 16.38
CA ALA A 169 8.12 -2.22 15.40
C ALA A 169 9.34 -2.81 14.68
N ALA A 170 10.19 -3.55 15.41
CA ALA A 170 11.33 -4.26 14.82
C ALA A 170 10.89 -5.34 13.81
N GLY A 171 9.75 -6.00 14.02
CA GLY A 171 9.18 -6.95 13.08
C GLY A 171 8.72 -6.29 11.77
N THR A 172 8.14 -5.10 11.83
CA THR A 172 7.79 -4.34 10.63
C THR A 172 9.03 -3.99 9.81
N GLU A 173 10.10 -3.56 10.47
CA GLU A 173 11.36 -3.23 9.80
C GLU A 173 12.05 -4.49 9.25
N ALA A 174 12.01 -5.60 9.99
CA ALA A 174 12.49 -6.90 9.53
C ALA A 174 11.74 -7.35 8.26
N ALA A 175 10.42 -7.24 8.23
CA ALA A 175 9.61 -7.57 7.06
C ALA A 175 9.99 -6.71 5.84
N ARG A 176 10.23 -5.41 6.01
CA ARG A 176 10.69 -4.52 4.93
C ARG A 176 12.05 -4.95 4.39
N LYS A 177 12.99 -5.28 5.25
CA LYS A 177 14.32 -5.79 4.86
C LYS A 177 14.22 -7.10 4.09
N GLU A 178 13.41 -8.06 4.57
CA GLU A 178 13.21 -9.33 3.88
C GLU A 178 12.64 -9.13 2.47
N VAL A 179 11.62 -8.28 2.30
CA VAL A 179 11.09 -7.96 0.96
C VAL A 179 12.17 -7.33 0.08
N THR A 180 12.93 -6.37 0.61
CA THR A 180 14.00 -5.70 -0.15
C THR A 180 15.07 -6.67 -0.62
N GLU A 181 15.49 -7.62 0.25
CA GLU A 181 16.45 -8.66 -0.13
C GLU A 181 15.89 -9.64 -1.17
N ILE A 182 14.63 -10.03 -1.05
CA ILE A 182 13.97 -10.90 -2.03
C ILE A 182 13.95 -10.21 -3.41
N LEU A 183 13.59 -8.92 -3.46
CA LEU A 183 13.57 -8.13 -4.70
C LEU A 183 14.96 -8.01 -5.38
N ARG A 184 16.05 -8.03 -4.59
CA ARG A 184 17.43 -8.04 -5.11
C ARG A 184 17.83 -9.39 -5.70
N ASN A 185 17.31 -10.48 -5.15
CA ASN A 185 17.73 -11.85 -5.46
C ASN A 185 16.83 -12.55 -6.49
N VAL A 186 15.59 -12.09 -6.71
CA VAL A 186 14.72 -12.67 -7.74
C VAL A 186 15.10 -12.10 -9.10
N PRO A 187 15.44 -12.95 -10.07
CA PRO A 187 15.79 -12.50 -11.42
C PRO A 187 14.67 -11.68 -12.06
N VAL A 188 15.04 -10.56 -12.63
CA VAL A 188 14.13 -9.70 -13.39
C VAL A 188 13.81 -10.39 -14.72
N PRO A 189 12.53 -10.47 -15.13
CA PRO A 189 12.18 -11.05 -16.41
C PRO A 189 12.72 -10.22 -17.57
N GLU A 190 13.13 -10.89 -18.64
CA GLU A 190 13.39 -10.25 -19.92
C GLU A 190 12.02 -9.94 -20.56
N MET A 191 11.77 -8.66 -20.81
CA MET A 191 10.57 -8.23 -21.52
C MET A 191 10.78 -8.48 -23.00
N ASN A 192 10.01 -9.39 -23.59
CA ASN A 192 9.98 -9.53 -25.06
C ASN A 192 9.42 -8.23 -25.63
N LYS A 193 10.19 -7.65 -26.59
CA LYS A 193 9.80 -6.44 -27.32
C LYS A 193 8.66 -6.75 -28.30
#